data_4fe6ab5f4a614e926c9738d5e57a98ce
#
_entry.id   4fe6ab5f4a614e926c9738d5e57a98ce
#
_cell.length_a   1.000
_cell.length_b   1.000
_cell.length_c   1.000
_cell.angle_alpha   90.00
_cell.angle_beta   90.00
_cell.angle_gamma   90.00
#
_symmetry.space_group_name_H-M   'P 1'
#
loop_
_entity.id
_entity.type
_entity.pdbx_description
1 polymer ?
#
loop_
_entity_poly.entity_id
_entity_poly.type
_entity_poly.pdbx_seq_one_letter_code
_entity_poly.pdbx_strand_id
1 'polypeptide(L)'
;MPVPYWRLSTLYFAYFAYVGAVAPYFSLYLASLGLAAAQIGVLLSLGSLMRVIGPNVWGWIADRTQRRARIIGITLAFGGACYAGFFFVHSFWGLFALLLATGFFTSASMPLAESLTLSHLRGAVNRYGSIRLWGSVGFILTVTLVGYALDALPVANLLWMVLATCALSSACAAVIPDAAAGSGHAEPGPVWDIMRRPEVAALLGACFLMSLAHGPLYAFFSLYLVDHGYSKAAVGWMWSIGVVAEIIVFLLMPALMRRHSLSAILLACFIAAVARFLMIGWGVDNAPVLFAAQLLHGLTFGAYHAASVTAIHRWFQGVHQVRGQAIYLSVSFGAGGMSGSALSGLGWEGIGPAWTFSAAAFAALLGCALLYWRLRPARI
;
A
#
# COMPACT_ATOMS: atom_id res chain seq x y z
N MET A 1 29.91 12.35 -1.95
CA MET A 1 29.78 11.35 -3.02
C MET A 1 28.62 11.75 -3.90
N PRO A 2 28.64 11.53 -5.22
CA PRO A 2 27.49 11.78 -6.07
C PRO A 2 26.33 10.85 -5.67
N VAL A 3 25.09 11.31 -5.86
CA VAL A 3 23.88 10.52 -5.58
C VAL A 3 23.88 9.26 -6.45
N PRO A 4 23.80 8.04 -5.88
CA PRO A 4 23.80 6.81 -6.66
C PRO A 4 22.43 6.56 -7.32
N TYR A 5 22.04 7.47 -8.24
CA TYR A 5 20.73 7.55 -8.85
C TYR A 5 20.22 6.20 -9.37
N TRP A 6 21.00 5.53 -10.23
CA TRP A 6 20.58 4.29 -10.84
C TRP A 6 20.47 3.12 -9.85
N ARG A 7 21.36 3.06 -8.84
CA ARG A 7 21.28 2.03 -7.81
C ARG A 7 20.03 2.17 -6.95
N LEU A 8 19.67 3.40 -6.59
CA LEU A 8 18.43 3.67 -5.85
C LEU A 8 17.21 3.40 -6.74
N SER A 9 17.21 3.88 -7.98
CA SER A 9 16.13 3.67 -8.94
C SER A 9 15.86 2.18 -9.21
N THR A 10 16.90 1.37 -9.38
CA THR A 10 16.76 -0.08 -9.56
C THR A 10 16.25 -0.79 -8.31
N LEU A 11 16.57 -0.32 -7.10
CA LEU A 11 15.96 -0.84 -5.87
C LEU A 11 14.46 -0.58 -5.84
N TYR A 12 14.02 0.67 -6.15
CA TYR A 12 12.58 0.97 -6.21
C TYR A 12 11.88 0.15 -7.29
N PHE A 13 12.48 0.04 -8.47
CA PHE A 13 11.95 -0.78 -9.55
C PHE A 13 11.76 -2.23 -9.08
N ALA A 14 12.80 -2.87 -8.53
CA ALA A 14 12.77 -4.26 -8.11
C ALA A 14 11.79 -4.50 -6.94
N TYR A 15 11.78 -3.62 -5.93
CA TYR A 15 10.85 -3.72 -4.82
C TYR A 15 9.38 -3.62 -5.28
N PHE A 16 9.07 -2.68 -6.17
CA PHE A 16 7.72 -2.55 -6.69
C PHE A 16 7.38 -3.60 -7.75
N ALA A 17 8.38 -4.20 -8.40
CA ALA A 17 8.18 -5.43 -9.18
C ALA A 17 7.71 -6.58 -8.28
N TYR A 18 8.33 -6.75 -7.10
CA TYR A 18 7.85 -7.69 -6.08
C TYR A 18 6.41 -7.39 -5.65
N VAL A 19 6.09 -6.13 -5.35
CA VAL A 19 4.72 -5.73 -4.99
C VAL A 19 3.74 -5.99 -6.13
N GLY A 20 4.12 -5.73 -7.39
CA GLY A 20 3.31 -5.98 -8.57
C GLY A 20 3.07 -7.48 -8.86
N ALA A 21 3.99 -8.35 -8.46
CA ALA A 21 3.78 -9.79 -8.53
C ALA A 21 2.83 -10.28 -7.42
N VAL A 22 2.98 -9.77 -6.18
CA VAL A 22 2.24 -10.28 -5.03
C VAL A 22 0.85 -9.68 -4.92
N ALA A 23 0.74 -8.35 -4.87
CA ALA A 23 -0.48 -7.69 -4.43
C ALA A 23 -1.72 -8.03 -5.30
N PRO A 24 -1.64 -8.08 -6.64
CA PRO A 24 -2.80 -8.42 -7.47
C PRO A 24 -3.12 -9.92 -7.54
N TYR A 25 -2.14 -10.79 -7.39
CA TYR A 25 -2.32 -12.20 -7.76
C TYR A 25 -2.23 -13.19 -6.59
N PHE A 26 -1.78 -12.76 -5.42
CA PHE A 26 -1.58 -13.69 -4.30
C PHE A 26 -2.91 -14.23 -3.75
N SER A 27 -4.00 -13.47 -3.83
CA SER A 27 -5.34 -13.95 -3.51
C SER A 27 -5.80 -15.09 -4.43
N LEU A 28 -5.46 -15.03 -5.73
CA LEU A 28 -5.72 -16.10 -6.69
C LEU A 28 -4.96 -17.38 -6.31
N TYR A 29 -3.70 -17.24 -5.87
CA TYR A 29 -2.93 -18.38 -5.38
C TYR A 29 -3.58 -19.00 -4.14
N LEU A 30 -3.97 -18.20 -3.15
CA LEU A 30 -4.64 -18.71 -1.94
C LEU A 30 -5.97 -19.40 -2.28
N ALA A 31 -6.76 -18.84 -3.19
CA ALA A 31 -8.01 -19.43 -3.67
C ALA A 31 -7.76 -20.77 -4.39
N SER A 32 -6.67 -20.87 -5.17
CA SER A 32 -6.29 -22.13 -5.84
C SER A 32 -5.93 -23.29 -4.90
N LEU A 33 -5.62 -22.97 -3.63
CA LEU A 33 -5.43 -23.95 -2.56
C LEU A 33 -6.75 -24.42 -1.93
N GLY A 34 -7.90 -23.92 -2.38
CA GLY A 34 -9.21 -24.27 -1.83
C GLY A 34 -9.57 -23.54 -0.53
N LEU A 35 -8.88 -22.45 -0.21
CA LEU A 35 -9.19 -21.67 0.99
C LEU A 35 -10.48 -20.88 0.82
N ALA A 36 -11.30 -20.83 1.85
CA ALA A 36 -12.49 -20.02 1.96
C ALA A 36 -12.15 -18.51 1.95
N ALA A 37 -13.06 -17.65 1.49
CA ALA A 37 -12.79 -16.22 1.38
C ALA A 37 -12.50 -15.59 2.76
N ALA A 38 -13.16 -16.02 3.83
CA ALA A 38 -12.86 -15.58 5.19
C ALA A 38 -11.40 -15.89 5.58
N GLN A 39 -10.91 -17.09 5.24
CA GLN A 39 -9.52 -17.48 5.48
C GLN A 39 -8.54 -16.61 4.67
N ILE A 40 -8.83 -16.37 3.39
CA ILE A 40 -8.03 -15.50 2.52
C ILE A 40 -7.98 -14.08 3.08
N GLY A 41 -9.12 -13.52 3.49
CA GLY A 41 -9.20 -12.19 4.10
C GLY A 41 -8.35 -12.06 5.36
N VAL A 42 -8.39 -13.05 6.25
CA VAL A 42 -7.54 -13.11 7.45
C VAL A 42 -6.07 -13.19 7.07
N LEU A 43 -5.69 -14.08 6.15
CA LEU A 43 -4.30 -14.25 5.73
C LEU A 43 -3.73 -12.97 5.12
N LEU A 44 -4.47 -12.29 4.25
CA LEU A 44 -4.02 -11.04 3.62
C LEU A 44 -3.97 -9.87 4.60
N SER A 45 -4.76 -9.89 5.67
CA SER A 45 -4.72 -8.88 6.73
C SER A 45 -3.40 -8.85 7.51
N LEU A 46 -2.68 -9.98 7.56
CA LEU A 46 -1.42 -10.11 8.29
C LEU A 46 -0.31 -9.18 7.75
N GLY A 47 -0.31 -8.93 6.45
CA GLY A 47 0.61 -7.96 5.85
C GLY A 47 0.41 -6.54 6.41
N SER A 48 -0.83 -6.11 6.62
CA SER A 48 -1.15 -4.82 7.24
C SER A 48 -0.77 -4.77 8.72
N LEU A 49 -0.96 -5.86 9.46
CA LEU A 49 -0.52 -5.99 10.85
C LEU A 49 1.01 -5.82 10.95
N MET A 50 1.75 -6.49 10.08
CA MET A 50 3.22 -6.44 10.10
C MET A 50 3.77 -5.07 9.67
N ARG A 51 3.03 -4.27 8.91
CA ARG A 51 3.40 -2.86 8.62
C ARG A 51 3.41 -1.97 9.87
N VAL A 52 2.73 -2.35 10.95
CA VAL A 52 2.80 -1.64 12.23
C VAL A 52 4.01 -2.10 13.06
N ILE A 53 4.31 -3.40 13.05
CA ILE A 53 5.33 -3.99 13.93
C ILE A 53 6.72 -3.96 13.29
N GLY A 54 6.83 -4.46 12.07
CA GLY A 54 8.13 -4.69 11.40
C GLY A 54 9.00 -3.44 11.24
N PRO A 55 8.46 -2.29 10.75
CA PRO A 55 9.27 -1.08 10.59
C PRO A 55 9.86 -0.56 11.89
N ASN A 56 9.18 -0.73 13.03
CA ASN A 56 9.70 -0.31 14.33
C ASN A 56 10.89 -1.18 14.75
N VAL A 57 10.82 -2.50 14.59
CA VAL A 57 11.89 -3.42 14.94
C VAL A 57 13.09 -3.23 14.01
N TRP A 58 12.86 -3.28 12.70
CA TRP A 58 13.93 -3.19 11.71
C TRP A 58 14.53 -1.77 11.62
N GLY A 59 13.72 -0.73 11.84
CA GLY A 59 14.18 0.64 11.94
C GLY A 59 15.14 0.81 13.12
N TRP A 60 14.80 0.28 14.29
CA TRP A 60 15.67 0.29 15.48
C TRP A 60 17.00 -0.45 15.22
N ILE A 61 16.97 -1.61 14.55
CA ILE A 61 18.19 -2.35 14.17
C ILE A 61 19.01 -1.52 13.17
N ALA A 62 18.35 -0.89 12.18
CA ALA A 62 19.00 -0.06 11.17
C ALA A 62 19.68 1.18 11.78
N ASP A 63 19.03 1.82 12.73
CA ASP A 63 19.59 2.99 13.40
C ASP A 63 20.80 2.64 14.29
N ARG A 64 20.77 1.47 14.94
CA ARG A 64 21.93 0.99 15.73
C ARG A 64 23.11 0.54 14.87
N THR A 65 22.83 -0.13 13.77
CA THR A 65 23.89 -0.69 12.92
C THR A 65 24.40 0.28 11.88
N GLN A 66 23.64 1.33 11.53
CA GLN A 66 23.90 2.29 10.45
C GLN A 66 24.06 1.62 9.06
N ARG A 67 23.50 0.41 8.88
CA ARG A 67 23.65 -0.42 7.67
C ARG A 67 22.29 -0.66 7.00
N ARG A 68 21.59 0.42 6.62
CA ARG A 68 20.22 0.38 6.07
C ARG A 68 20.11 -0.45 4.79
N ALA A 69 21.04 -0.24 3.84
CA ALA A 69 21.05 -0.99 2.58
C ALA A 69 21.22 -2.50 2.83
N ARG A 70 22.13 -2.87 3.72
CA ARG A 70 22.35 -4.28 4.09
C ARG A 70 21.11 -4.89 4.75
N ILE A 71 20.43 -4.16 5.64
CA ILE A 71 19.21 -4.64 6.30
C ILE A 71 18.10 -4.84 5.28
N ILE A 72 17.90 -3.91 4.34
CA ILE A 72 16.92 -4.07 3.23
C ILE A 72 17.22 -5.37 2.46
N GLY A 73 18.47 -5.60 2.08
CA GLY A 73 18.85 -6.83 1.36
C GLY A 73 18.58 -8.10 2.16
N ILE A 74 18.97 -8.12 3.43
CA ILE A 74 18.77 -9.27 4.33
C ILE A 74 17.27 -9.54 4.54
N THR A 75 16.48 -8.51 4.84
CA THR A 75 15.04 -8.69 5.10
C THR A 75 14.29 -9.14 3.85
N LEU A 76 14.66 -8.65 2.66
CA LEU A 76 14.08 -9.15 1.40
C LEU A 76 14.52 -10.59 1.08
N ALA A 77 15.75 -10.97 1.38
CA ALA A 77 16.21 -12.35 1.22
C ALA A 77 15.46 -13.31 2.15
N PHE A 78 15.31 -12.96 3.43
CA PHE A 78 14.53 -13.77 4.37
C PHE A 78 13.03 -13.81 4.02
N GLY A 79 12.46 -12.70 3.57
CA GLY A 79 11.10 -12.65 3.03
C GLY A 79 10.94 -13.60 1.84
N GLY A 80 11.90 -13.60 0.90
CA GLY A 80 11.95 -14.57 -0.20
C GLY A 80 12.06 -16.01 0.28
N ALA A 81 12.90 -16.29 1.26
CA ALA A 81 13.00 -17.63 1.85
C ALA A 81 11.67 -18.10 2.48
N CYS A 82 10.93 -17.19 3.14
CA CYS A 82 9.58 -17.49 3.62
C CYS A 82 8.62 -17.79 2.45
N TYR A 83 8.73 -17.07 1.32
CA TYR A 83 7.94 -17.42 0.13
C TYR A 83 8.28 -18.80 -0.45
N ALA A 84 9.53 -19.26 -0.35
CA ALA A 84 9.86 -20.62 -0.73
C ALA A 84 9.13 -21.68 0.13
N GLY A 85 8.75 -21.35 1.36
CA GLY A 85 7.95 -22.21 2.23
C GLY A 85 6.55 -22.52 1.68
N PHE A 86 5.98 -21.61 0.84
CA PHE A 86 4.65 -21.83 0.24
C PHE A 86 4.59 -22.99 -0.76
N PHE A 87 5.72 -23.48 -1.27
CA PHE A 87 5.76 -24.68 -2.08
C PHE A 87 5.45 -25.97 -1.28
N PHE A 88 5.63 -25.93 0.03
CA PHE A 88 5.56 -27.11 0.91
C PHE A 88 4.42 -27.03 1.91
N VAL A 89 3.86 -25.85 2.14
CA VAL A 89 2.87 -25.61 3.20
C VAL A 89 1.55 -25.16 2.60
N HIS A 90 0.49 -25.96 2.86
CA HIS A 90 -0.85 -25.69 2.32
C HIS A 90 -1.93 -25.61 3.42
N SER A 91 -1.57 -25.92 4.69
CA SER A 91 -2.49 -25.78 5.81
C SER A 91 -2.68 -24.30 6.20
N PHE A 92 -3.88 -23.93 6.61
CA PHE A 92 -4.21 -22.56 7.01
C PHE A 92 -3.21 -21.99 8.04
N TRP A 93 -2.92 -22.72 9.11
CA TRP A 93 -2.02 -22.25 10.17
C TRP A 93 -0.56 -22.16 9.71
N GLY A 94 -0.14 -23.04 8.82
CA GLY A 94 1.17 -22.95 8.20
C GLY A 94 1.30 -21.73 7.28
N LEU A 95 0.30 -21.47 6.44
CA LEU A 95 0.21 -20.26 5.61
C LEU A 95 0.16 -18.99 6.46
N PHE A 96 -0.58 -19.02 7.57
CA PHE A 96 -0.64 -17.93 8.55
C PHE A 96 0.76 -17.60 9.11
N ALA A 97 1.49 -18.62 9.58
CA ALA A 97 2.84 -18.43 10.10
C ALA A 97 3.81 -17.90 9.03
N LEU A 98 3.75 -18.45 7.80
CA LEU A 98 4.59 -17.97 6.69
C LEU A 98 4.27 -16.53 6.29
N LEU A 99 3.00 -16.14 6.25
CA LEU A 99 2.61 -14.75 5.92
C LEU A 99 2.99 -13.76 7.02
N LEU A 100 2.88 -14.16 8.29
CA LEU A 100 3.40 -13.36 9.40
C LEU A 100 4.92 -13.14 9.25
N ALA A 101 5.67 -14.21 9.03
CA ALA A 101 7.12 -14.13 8.86
C ALA A 101 7.50 -13.29 7.63
N THR A 102 6.87 -13.54 6.48
CA THR A 102 7.07 -12.77 5.25
C THR A 102 6.77 -11.28 5.47
N GLY A 103 5.62 -10.98 6.06
CA GLY A 103 5.22 -9.59 6.36
C GLY A 103 6.19 -8.92 7.33
N PHE A 104 6.65 -9.62 8.38
CA PHE A 104 7.63 -9.10 9.33
C PHE A 104 8.94 -8.70 8.66
N PHE A 105 9.46 -9.56 7.78
CA PHE A 105 10.70 -9.26 7.06
C PHE A 105 10.51 -8.16 6.00
N THR A 106 9.47 -8.24 5.16
CA THR A 106 9.35 -7.35 4.00
C THR A 106 8.79 -5.96 4.32
N SER A 107 8.06 -5.79 5.43
CA SER A 107 7.33 -4.54 5.76
C SER A 107 8.23 -3.33 5.99
N ALA A 108 9.47 -3.52 6.43
CA ALA A 108 10.42 -2.44 6.70
C ALA A 108 11.19 -1.99 5.45
N SER A 109 11.17 -2.77 4.37
CA SER A 109 12.02 -2.51 3.20
C SER A 109 11.73 -1.15 2.58
N MET A 110 10.45 -0.76 2.45
CA MET A 110 10.09 0.54 1.87
C MET A 110 10.46 1.73 2.76
N PRO A 111 10.11 1.78 4.06
CA PRO A 111 10.54 2.87 4.95
C PRO A 111 12.07 3.02 5.02
N LEU A 112 12.80 1.92 5.05
CA LEU A 112 14.27 1.96 5.05
C LEU A 112 14.83 2.44 3.72
N ALA A 113 14.25 2.04 2.58
CA ALA A 113 14.66 2.51 1.25
C ALA A 113 14.42 4.02 1.09
N GLU A 114 13.29 4.53 1.59
CA GLU A 114 12.99 5.97 1.59
C GLU A 114 14.00 6.74 2.45
N SER A 115 14.23 6.29 3.67
CA SER A 115 15.20 6.90 4.59
C SER A 115 16.62 6.89 4.00
N LEU A 116 17.04 5.78 3.39
CA LEU A 116 18.34 5.66 2.71
C LEU A 116 18.44 6.63 1.52
N THR A 117 17.38 6.72 0.71
CA THR A 117 17.35 7.60 -0.46
C THR A 117 17.46 9.07 -0.04
N LEU A 118 16.68 9.49 0.96
CA LEU A 118 16.72 10.87 1.47
C LEU A 118 18.09 11.20 2.07
N SER A 119 18.76 10.25 2.73
CA SER A 119 20.12 10.42 3.24
C SER A 119 21.13 10.64 2.12
N HIS A 120 21.00 9.96 0.97
CA HIS A 120 21.84 10.16 -0.19
C HIS A 120 21.57 11.48 -0.93
N LEU A 121 20.31 11.96 -0.90
CA LEU A 121 19.92 13.19 -1.57
C LEU A 121 20.45 14.46 -0.87
N ARG A 122 20.79 14.41 0.41
CA ARG A 122 21.40 15.52 1.18
C ARG A 122 20.68 16.85 0.99
N GLY A 123 19.35 16.84 1.00
CA GLY A 123 18.51 18.05 0.82
C GLY A 123 18.04 18.31 -0.62
N ALA A 124 18.57 17.64 -1.64
CA ALA A 124 18.08 17.73 -3.02
C ALA A 124 16.77 16.92 -3.21
N VAL A 125 15.75 17.23 -2.39
CA VAL A 125 14.48 16.48 -2.30
C VAL A 125 13.71 16.49 -3.63
N ASN A 126 13.92 17.49 -4.48
CA ASN A 126 13.34 17.57 -5.83
C ASN A 126 13.69 16.37 -6.72
N ARG A 127 14.82 15.70 -6.45
CA ARG A 127 15.25 14.50 -7.19
C ARG A 127 14.59 13.21 -6.68
N TYR A 128 13.93 13.22 -5.52
CA TYR A 128 13.28 12.04 -4.96
C TYR A 128 12.21 11.49 -5.90
N GLY A 129 11.36 12.36 -6.44
CA GLY A 129 10.28 11.95 -7.35
C GLY A 129 10.77 11.16 -8.57
N SER A 130 11.89 11.58 -9.18
CA SER A 130 12.45 10.89 -10.35
C SER A 130 13.01 9.50 -10.02
N ILE A 131 13.56 9.30 -8.82
CA ILE A 131 14.00 7.98 -8.33
C ILE A 131 12.78 7.11 -8.01
N ARG A 132 11.82 7.65 -7.29
CA ARG A 132 10.60 6.94 -6.84
C ARG A 132 9.70 6.49 -8.01
N LEU A 133 9.69 7.23 -9.11
CA LEU A 133 8.93 6.92 -10.33
C LEU A 133 9.28 5.54 -10.89
N TRP A 134 10.55 5.10 -10.78
CA TRP A 134 10.97 3.77 -11.22
C TRP A 134 10.25 2.64 -10.49
N GLY A 135 9.76 2.89 -9.27
CA GLY A 135 8.88 1.96 -8.58
C GLY A 135 7.55 1.76 -9.32
N SER A 136 6.91 2.83 -9.77
CA SER A 136 5.67 2.70 -10.56
C SER A 136 5.90 1.96 -11.87
N VAL A 137 7.03 2.21 -12.55
CA VAL A 137 7.42 1.48 -13.75
C VAL A 137 7.61 -0.01 -13.45
N GLY A 138 8.31 -0.36 -12.36
CA GLY A 138 8.51 -1.73 -11.92
C GLY A 138 7.20 -2.45 -11.61
N PHE A 139 6.28 -1.78 -10.92
CA PHE A 139 4.95 -2.32 -10.64
C PHE A 139 4.16 -2.59 -11.92
N ILE A 140 3.98 -1.57 -12.78
CA ILE A 140 3.19 -1.68 -14.03
C ILE A 140 3.74 -2.79 -14.93
N LEU A 141 5.05 -2.81 -15.13
CA LEU A 141 5.68 -3.83 -15.97
C LEU A 141 5.43 -5.23 -15.42
N THR A 142 5.68 -5.42 -14.11
CA THR A 142 5.59 -6.74 -13.50
C THR A 142 4.15 -7.21 -13.37
N VAL A 143 3.21 -6.37 -12.93
CA VAL A 143 1.81 -6.79 -12.82
C VAL A 143 1.25 -7.20 -14.19
N THR A 144 1.63 -6.51 -15.26
CA THR A 144 1.20 -6.85 -16.62
C THR A 144 1.85 -8.15 -17.10
N LEU A 145 3.17 -8.31 -16.96
CA LEU A 145 3.89 -9.50 -17.38
C LEU A 145 3.45 -10.77 -16.62
N VAL A 146 3.27 -10.65 -15.30
CA VAL A 146 2.76 -11.75 -14.47
C VAL A 146 1.35 -12.13 -14.87
N GLY A 147 0.47 -11.17 -15.21
CA GLY A 147 -0.86 -11.45 -15.73
C GLY A 147 -0.84 -12.31 -16.98
N TYR A 148 -0.06 -11.91 -17.99
CA TYR A 148 0.11 -12.71 -19.22
C TYR A 148 0.72 -14.09 -18.95
N ALA A 149 1.72 -14.15 -18.08
CA ALA A 149 2.35 -15.42 -17.74
C ALA A 149 1.37 -16.38 -17.03
N LEU A 150 0.52 -15.87 -16.14
CA LEU A 150 -0.47 -16.67 -15.43
C LEU A 150 -1.70 -17.04 -16.27
N ASP A 151 -1.94 -16.39 -17.41
CA ASP A 151 -2.92 -16.86 -18.40
C ASP A 151 -2.44 -18.12 -19.14
N ALA A 152 -1.11 -18.25 -19.32
CA ALA A 152 -0.49 -19.38 -19.97
C ALA A 152 -0.04 -20.50 -19.01
N LEU A 153 0.17 -20.19 -17.73
CA LEU A 153 0.75 -21.07 -16.72
C LEU A 153 -0.19 -21.26 -15.53
N PRO A 154 -0.11 -22.40 -14.83
CA PRO A 154 -0.82 -22.58 -13.56
C PRO A 154 -0.50 -21.47 -12.54
N VAL A 155 -1.50 -21.08 -11.72
CA VAL A 155 -1.36 -19.99 -10.75
C VAL A 155 -0.23 -20.27 -9.72
N ALA A 156 0.08 -21.53 -9.43
CA ALA A 156 1.20 -21.92 -8.56
C ALA A 156 2.56 -21.38 -9.04
N ASN A 157 2.73 -21.12 -10.35
CA ASN A 157 3.96 -20.51 -10.89
C ASN A 157 4.16 -19.06 -10.41
N LEU A 158 3.14 -18.42 -9.84
CA LEU A 158 3.28 -17.13 -9.18
C LEU A 158 4.42 -17.13 -8.13
N LEU A 159 4.57 -18.24 -7.39
CA LEU A 159 5.62 -18.34 -6.36
C LEU A 159 7.02 -18.18 -6.92
N TRP A 160 7.32 -18.76 -8.10
CA TRP A 160 8.59 -18.58 -8.79
C TRP A 160 8.83 -17.12 -9.20
N MET A 161 7.80 -16.44 -9.69
CA MET A 161 7.88 -15.03 -10.09
C MET A 161 8.11 -14.13 -8.88
N VAL A 162 7.46 -14.43 -7.74
CA VAL A 162 7.68 -13.72 -6.47
C VAL A 162 9.10 -13.95 -5.97
N LEU A 163 9.61 -15.18 -5.99
CA LEU A 163 10.98 -15.48 -5.58
C LEU A 163 12.01 -14.74 -6.46
N ALA A 164 11.80 -14.72 -7.77
CA ALA A 164 12.67 -14.00 -8.70
C ALA A 164 12.71 -12.50 -8.39
N THR A 165 11.55 -11.88 -8.15
CA THR A 165 11.48 -10.45 -7.81
C THR A 165 12.04 -10.14 -6.41
N CYS A 166 11.88 -11.02 -5.42
CA CYS A 166 12.52 -10.91 -4.11
C CYS A 166 14.05 -11.00 -4.23
N ALA A 167 14.56 -11.97 -5.00
CA ALA A 167 15.99 -12.13 -5.23
C ALA A 167 16.59 -10.90 -5.94
N LEU A 168 15.90 -10.39 -6.97
CA LEU A 168 16.28 -9.17 -7.67
C LEU A 168 16.34 -7.97 -6.70
N SER A 169 15.31 -7.81 -5.87
CA SER A 169 15.24 -6.71 -4.89
C SER A 169 16.37 -6.79 -3.87
N SER A 170 16.66 -7.99 -3.36
CA SER A 170 17.76 -8.23 -2.44
C SER A 170 19.12 -7.94 -3.07
N ALA A 171 19.34 -8.38 -4.32
CA ALA A 171 20.56 -8.10 -5.08
C ALA A 171 20.75 -6.60 -5.34
N CYS A 172 19.68 -5.88 -5.71
CA CYS A 172 19.71 -4.42 -5.89
C CYS A 172 20.08 -3.71 -4.59
N ALA A 173 19.54 -4.14 -3.45
CA ALA A 173 19.88 -3.56 -2.15
C ALA A 173 21.36 -3.78 -1.79
N ALA A 174 21.92 -4.95 -2.11
CA ALA A 174 23.29 -5.31 -1.78
C ALA A 174 24.36 -4.42 -2.46
N VAL A 175 24.04 -3.80 -3.60
CA VAL A 175 24.99 -2.93 -4.35
C VAL A 175 24.87 -1.44 -3.98
N ILE A 176 23.95 -1.07 -3.08
CA ILE A 176 23.76 0.32 -2.66
C ILE A 176 24.70 0.61 -1.48
N PRO A 177 25.51 1.67 -1.54
CA PRO A 177 26.30 2.08 -0.39
C PRO A 177 25.40 2.59 0.73
N ASP A 178 25.73 2.26 1.97
CA ASP A 178 25.07 2.87 3.12
C ASP A 178 25.40 4.37 3.20
N ALA A 179 24.45 5.17 3.67
CA ALA A 179 24.63 6.59 3.95
C ALA A 179 24.48 6.84 5.44
N ALA A 180 25.35 7.71 5.98
CA ALA A 180 25.27 8.12 7.38
C ALA A 180 23.89 8.72 7.67
N ALA A 181 23.27 8.30 8.77
CA ALA A 181 22.04 8.94 9.26
C ALA A 181 22.39 10.35 9.76
N GLY A 182 21.53 11.30 9.45
CA GLY A 182 21.58 12.59 10.15
C GLY A 182 21.34 12.38 11.65
N SER A 183 22.28 12.81 12.47
CA SER A 183 22.13 12.78 13.92
C SER A 183 21.11 13.84 14.35
N GLY A 184 19.91 13.44 14.69
CA GLY A 184 18.86 14.32 15.15
C GLY A 184 17.78 13.56 15.92
N HIS A 185 18.12 13.06 17.11
CA HIS A 185 17.13 12.53 18.04
C HIS A 185 16.87 13.58 19.11
N ALA A 186 16.02 14.56 18.82
CA ALA A 186 15.31 15.25 19.89
C ALA A 186 14.23 14.27 20.38
N GLU A 187 14.21 13.93 21.66
CA GLU A 187 13.10 13.13 22.22
C GLU A 187 11.80 13.92 22.07
N PRO A 188 10.85 13.41 21.28
CA PRO A 188 9.60 14.13 21.09
C PRO A 188 8.74 13.98 22.34
N GLY A 189 8.26 15.10 22.88
CA GLY A 189 7.28 15.13 23.96
C GLY A 189 5.97 14.37 23.62
N PRO A 190 5.00 14.29 24.56
CA PRO A 190 3.75 13.59 24.35
C PRO A 190 2.93 14.22 23.21
N VAL A 191 2.41 13.38 22.30
CA VAL A 191 1.57 13.80 21.15
C VAL A 191 0.08 13.75 21.46
N TRP A 192 -0.28 13.40 22.70
CA TRP A 192 -1.65 13.12 23.11
C TRP A 192 -2.59 14.32 22.97
N ASP A 193 -2.09 15.53 23.27
CA ASP A 193 -2.89 16.75 23.16
C ASP A 193 -3.20 17.12 21.70
N ILE A 194 -2.30 16.77 20.77
CA ILE A 194 -2.56 16.93 19.32
C ILE A 194 -3.59 15.91 18.87
N MET A 195 -3.45 14.65 19.26
CA MET A 195 -4.36 13.57 18.87
C MET A 195 -5.80 13.77 19.38
N ARG A 196 -5.98 14.41 20.54
CA ARG A 196 -7.28 14.69 21.13
C ARG A 196 -8.02 15.85 20.46
N ARG A 197 -7.39 16.60 19.57
CA ARG A 197 -8.08 17.64 18.80
C ARG A 197 -9.13 17.00 17.91
N PRO A 198 -10.41 17.48 17.94
CA PRO A 198 -11.50 16.85 17.20
C PRO A 198 -11.24 16.70 15.70
N GLU A 199 -10.58 17.68 15.10
CA GLU A 199 -10.20 17.67 13.69
C GLU A 199 -9.14 16.60 13.36
N VAL A 200 -8.15 16.40 14.26
CA VAL A 200 -7.10 15.38 14.09
C VAL A 200 -7.71 13.98 14.24
N ALA A 201 -8.51 13.78 15.29
CA ALA A 201 -9.22 12.53 15.52
C ALA A 201 -10.16 12.18 14.35
N ALA A 202 -10.88 13.18 13.81
CA ALA A 202 -11.74 12.99 12.65
C ALA A 202 -10.97 12.62 11.39
N LEU A 203 -9.83 13.25 11.11
CA LEU A 203 -8.99 12.86 9.99
C LEU A 203 -8.46 11.44 10.15
N LEU A 204 -7.92 11.10 11.33
CA LEU A 204 -7.40 9.74 11.58
C LEU A 204 -8.51 8.69 11.47
N GLY A 205 -9.71 8.96 11.99
CA GLY A 205 -10.87 8.10 11.85
C GLY A 205 -11.32 7.95 10.40
N ALA A 206 -11.34 9.04 9.63
CA ALA A 206 -11.64 8.98 8.20
C ALA A 206 -10.55 8.21 7.42
N CYS A 207 -9.28 8.38 7.76
CA CYS A 207 -8.19 7.63 7.17
C CYS A 207 -8.27 6.12 7.47
N PHE A 208 -8.68 5.75 8.68
CA PHE A 208 -9.02 4.37 9.03
C PHE A 208 -10.13 3.83 8.12
N LEU A 209 -11.25 4.57 8.00
CA LEU A 209 -12.41 4.18 7.18
C LEU A 209 -12.07 4.09 5.69
N MET A 210 -11.22 4.97 5.16
CA MET A 210 -10.76 4.89 3.77
C MET A 210 -9.94 3.62 3.52
N SER A 211 -9.02 3.28 4.42
CA SER A 211 -8.21 2.07 4.28
C SER A 211 -9.04 0.80 4.50
N LEU A 212 -10.00 0.83 5.42
CA LEU A 212 -10.98 -0.24 5.59
C LEU A 212 -11.79 -0.45 4.31
N ALA A 213 -12.29 0.63 3.68
CA ALA A 213 -13.02 0.59 2.42
C ALA A 213 -12.20 0.02 1.25
N HIS A 214 -10.87 0.14 1.27
CA HIS A 214 -9.99 -0.47 0.29
C HIS A 214 -9.74 -1.98 0.52
N GLY A 215 -10.21 -2.54 1.63
CA GLY A 215 -10.03 -3.97 1.95
C GLY A 215 -10.46 -4.92 0.85
N PRO A 216 -11.71 -4.87 0.34
CA PRO A 216 -12.16 -5.76 -0.73
C PRO A 216 -11.40 -5.55 -2.05
N LEU A 217 -10.94 -4.32 -2.31
CA LEU A 217 -10.12 -4.06 -3.50
C LEU A 217 -8.78 -4.81 -3.42
N TYR A 218 -8.04 -4.67 -2.32
CA TYR A 218 -6.72 -5.28 -2.20
C TYR A 218 -6.78 -6.81 -1.98
N ALA A 219 -7.82 -7.31 -1.37
CA ALA A 219 -7.95 -8.74 -1.10
C ALA A 219 -8.63 -9.52 -2.24
N PHE A 220 -9.68 -8.97 -2.85
CA PHE A 220 -10.59 -9.74 -3.66
C PHE A 220 -10.86 -9.21 -5.07
N PHE A 221 -10.38 -8.02 -5.43
CA PHE A 221 -10.66 -7.45 -6.76
C PHE A 221 -10.20 -8.35 -7.90
N SER A 222 -9.01 -8.93 -7.80
CA SER A 222 -8.50 -9.83 -8.84
C SER A 222 -9.29 -11.13 -8.93
N LEU A 223 -9.70 -11.70 -7.79
CA LEU A 223 -10.61 -12.84 -7.74
C LEU A 223 -11.94 -12.49 -8.40
N TYR A 224 -12.53 -11.36 -8.03
CA TYR A 224 -13.80 -10.90 -8.56
C TYR A 224 -13.77 -10.77 -10.08
N LEU A 225 -12.71 -10.21 -10.64
CA LEU A 225 -12.54 -10.13 -12.10
C LEU A 225 -12.43 -11.51 -12.75
N VAL A 226 -11.61 -12.40 -12.19
CA VAL A 226 -11.40 -13.75 -12.74
C VAL A 226 -12.69 -14.58 -12.69
N ASP A 227 -13.46 -14.47 -11.61
CA ASP A 227 -14.76 -15.14 -11.45
C ASP A 227 -15.81 -14.65 -12.48
N HIS A 228 -15.65 -13.40 -12.99
CA HIS A 228 -16.47 -12.82 -14.07
C HIS A 228 -15.85 -12.98 -15.45
N GLY A 229 -14.89 -13.92 -15.62
CA GLY A 229 -14.34 -14.29 -16.92
C GLY A 229 -13.23 -13.38 -17.47
N TYR A 230 -12.74 -12.41 -16.71
CA TYR A 230 -11.58 -11.62 -17.13
C TYR A 230 -10.31 -12.44 -17.03
N SER A 231 -9.43 -12.31 -18.03
CA SER A 231 -8.10 -12.92 -17.99
C SER A 231 -7.22 -12.28 -16.91
N LYS A 232 -6.20 -12.99 -16.46
CA LYS A 232 -5.24 -12.44 -15.49
C LYS A 232 -4.42 -11.29 -16.08
N ALA A 233 -4.23 -11.28 -17.41
CA ALA A 233 -3.67 -10.13 -18.11
C ALA A 233 -4.59 -8.90 -18.01
N ALA A 234 -5.91 -9.07 -18.16
CA ALA A 234 -6.87 -7.98 -17.95
C ALA A 234 -6.83 -7.44 -16.53
N VAL A 235 -6.70 -8.32 -15.53
CA VAL A 235 -6.45 -7.91 -14.12
C VAL A 235 -5.19 -7.03 -14.04
N GLY A 236 -4.08 -7.46 -14.64
CA GLY A 236 -2.83 -6.69 -14.68
C GLY A 236 -3.01 -5.29 -15.29
N TRP A 237 -3.75 -5.18 -16.38
CA TRP A 237 -4.07 -3.88 -16.99
C TRP A 237 -4.93 -3.00 -16.09
N MET A 238 -5.95 -3.55 -15.42
CA MET A 238 -6.79 -2.79 -14.49
C MET A 238 -5.98 -2.20 -13.32
N TRP A 239 -5.05 -2.96 -12.76
CA TRP A 239 -4.14 -2.45 -11.74
C TRP A 239 -3.18 -1.38 -12.30
N SER A 240 -2.65 -1.59 -13.52
CA SER A 240 -1.77 -0.63 -14.19
C SER A 240 -2.44 0.70 -14.45
N ILE A 241 -3.69 0.70 -14.92
CA ILE A 241 -4.50 1.91 -15.15
C ILE A 241 -4.63 2.72 -13.84
N GLY A 242 -4.90 2.03 -12.72
CA GLY A 242 -4.97 2.67 -11.41
C GLY A 242 -3.67 3.39 -11.04
N VAL A 243 -2.51 2.73 -11.23
CA VAL A 243 -1.20 3.32 -10.93
C VAL A 243 -0.86 4.47 -11.88
N VAL A 244 -1.22 4.38 -13.16
CA VAL A 244 -1.05 5.50 -14.11
C VAL A 244 -1.90 6.70 -13.69
N ALA A 245 -3.16 6.49 -13.30
CA ALA A 245 -4.02 7.54 -12.78
C ALA A 245 -3.44 8.19 -11.51
N GLU A 246 -2.82 7.39 -10.63
CA GLU A 246 -2.13 7.87 -9.43
C GLU A 246 -0.95 8.79 -9.80
N ILE A 247 -0.11 8.40 -10.76
CA ILE A 247 1.02 9.22 -11.23
C ILE A 247 0.51 10.57 -11.76
N ILE A 248 -0.52 10.55 -12.59
CA ILE A 248 -1.11 11.77 -13.15
C ILE A 248 -1.62 12.68 -12.02
N VAL A 249 -2.33 12.12 -11.06
CA VAL A 249 -2.85 12.89 -9.93
C VAL A 249 -1.72 13.47 -9.07
N PHE A 250 -0.65 12.73 -8.78
CA PHE A 250 0.50 13.26 -8.04
C PHE A 250 1.16 14.45 -8.77
N LEU A 251 1.24 14.41 -10.10
CA LEU A 251 1.75 15.55 -10.88
C LEU A 251 0.82 16.78 -10.80
N LEU A 252 -0.48 16.56 -10.66
CA LEU A 252 -1.49 17.62 -10.54
C LEU A 252 -1.67 18.15 -9.11
N MET A 253 -1.25 17.39 -8.08
CA MET A 253 -1.45 17.77 -6.67
C MET A 253 -0.96 19.17 -6.29
N PRO A 254 0.22 19.66 -6.74
CA PRO A 254 0.64 21.01 -6.42
C PRO A 254 -0.34 22.09 -6.96
N ALA A 255 -0.95 21.85 -8.12
CA ALA A 255 -1.95 22.75 -8.69
C ALA A 255 -3.29 22.66 -7.96
N LEU A 256 -3.72 21.45 -7.60
CA LEU A 256 -4.95 21.20 -6.84
C LEU A 256 -4.89 21.85 -5.45
N MET A 257 -3.77 21.69 -4.73
CA MET A 257 -3.57 22.27 -3.40
C MET A 257 -3.46 23.81 -3.41
N ARG A 258 -3.11 24.43 -4.55
CA ARG A 258 -3.16 25.90 -4.68
C ARG A 258 -4.57 26.42 -4.93
N ARG A 259 -5.45 25.63 -5.53
CA ARG A 259 -6.80 26.06 -5.94
C ARG A 259 -7.89 25.65 -4.96
N HIS A 260 -7.67 24.59 -4.19
CA HIS A 260 -8.66 24.00 -3.30
C HIS A 260 -8.09 23.77 -1.91
N SER A 261 -8.95 23.87 -0.89
CA SER A 261 -8.58 23.51 0.49
C SER A 261 -8.36 22.00 0.62
N LEU A 262 -7.53 21.59 1.58
CA LEU A 262 -7.31 20.15 1.86
C LEU A 262 -8.62 19.43 2.20
N SER A 263 -9.53 20.09 2.93
CA SER A 263 -10.85 19.55 3.24
C SER A 263 -11.68 19.27 1.98
N ALA A 264 -11.69 20.19 1.00
CA ALA A 264 -12.40 20.00 -0.26
C ALA A 264 -11.80 18.84 -1.07
N ILE A 265 -10.47 18.74 -1.14
CA ILE A 265 -9.78 17.64 -1.81
C ILE A 265 -10.13 16.30 -1.14
N LEU A 266 -10.04 16.24 0.19
CA LEU A 266 -10.36 15.02 0.95
C LEU A 266 -11.82 14.60 0.73
N LEU A 267 -12.78 15.51 0.82
CA LEU A 267 -14.20 15.21 0.56
C LEU A 267 -14.42 14.67 -0.85
N ALA A 268 -13.80 15.30 -1.86
CA ALA A 268 -13.86 14.81 -3.24
C ALA A 268 -13.29 13.37 -3.37
N CYS A 269 -12.19 13.06 -2.65
CA CYS A 269 -11.61 11.73 -2.63
C CYS A 269 -12.55 10.67 -2.01
N PHE A 270 -13.25 11.02 -0.93
CA PHE A 270 -14.22 10.11 -0.30
C PHE A 270 -15.48 9.91 -1.16
N ILE A 271 -15.98 10.95 -1.81
CA ILE A 271 -17.09 10.84 -2.78
C ILE A 271 -16.66 9.94 -3.95
N ALA A 272 -15.45 10.16 -4.48
CA ALA A 272 -14.89 9.30 -5.52
C ALA A 272 -14.75 7.84 -5.06
N ALA A 273 -14.40 7.58 -3.79
CA ALA A 273 -14.32 6.24 -3.24
C ALA A 273 -15.69 5.56 -3.17
N VAL A 274 -16.72 6.26 -2.74
CA VAL A 274 -18.12 5.75 -2.76
C VAL A 274 -18.51 5.35 -4.17
N ALA A 275 -18.35 6.24 -5.15
CA ALA A 275 -18.67 5.96 -6.54
C ALA A 275 -17.87 4.78 -7.08
N ARG A 276 -16.54 4.76 -6.84
CA ARG A 276 -15.63 3.72 -7.29
C ARG A 276 -16.01 2.33 -6.79
N PHE A 277 -16.28 2.18 -5.49
CA PHE A 277 -16.59 0.87 -4.93
C PHE A 277 -17.96 0.37 -5.38
N LEU A 278 -18.95 1.25 -5.57
CA LEU A 278 -20.25 0.88 -6.17
C LEU A 278 -20.06 0.45 -7.65
N MET A 279 -19.24 1.18 -8.41
CA MET A 279 -18.95 0.83 -9.80
C MET A 279 -18.25 -0.53 -9.91
N ILE A 280 -17.30 -0.85 -9.01
CA ILE A 280 -16.65 -2.16 -9.00
C ILE A 280 -17.67 -3.25 -8.62
N GLY A 281 -18.42 -3.04 -7.53
CA GLY A 281 -19.35 -4.05 -7.01
C GLY A 281 -20.47 -4.42 -7.97
N TRP A 282 -21.04 -3.44 -8.66
CA TRP A 282 -22.22 -3.63 -9.50
C TRP A 282 -21.96 -3.52 -11.00
N GLY A 283 -20.79 -3.03 -11.38
CA GLY A 283 -20.41 -2.82 -12.77
C GLY A 283 -19.36 -3.77 -13.28
N VAL A 284 -19.08 -4.87 -12.58
CA VAL A 284 -17.99 -5.81 -12.92
C VAL A 284 -18.13 -6.40 -14.32
N ASP A 285 -19.33 -6.65 -14.80
CA ASP A 285 -19.59 -7.20 -16.14
C ASP A 285 -19.44 -6.16 -17.26
N ASN A 286 -19.20 -4.89 -16.90
CA ASN A 286 -19.04 -3.78 -17.84
C ASN A 286 -17.61 -3.22 -17.80
N ALA A 287 -16.76 -3.64 -18.73
CA ALA A 287 -15.36 -3.23 -18.79
C ALA A 287 -15.16 -1.69 -18.83
N PRO A 288 -15.93 -0.88 -19.57
CA PRO A 288 -15.89 0.58 -19.48
C PRO A 288 -16.14 1.14 -18.07
N VAL A 289 -17.08 0.57 -17.32
CA VAL A 289 -17.35 0.97 -15.92
C VAL A 289 -16.17 0.63 -15.03
N LEU A 290 -15.59 -0.55 -15.17
CA LEU A 290 -14.38 -0.94 -14.45
C LEU A 290 -13.20 -0.02 -14.79
N PHE A 291 -13.01 0.29 -16.06
CA PHE A 291 -11.96 1.23 -16.50
C PHE A 291 -12.13 2.59 -15.81
N ALA A 292 -13.34 3.16 -15.82
CA ALA A 292 -13.63 4.41 -15.14
C ALA A 292 -13.40 4.32 -13.62
N ALA A 293 -13.78 3.20 -12.99
CA ALA A 293 -13.51 2.95 -11.58
C ALA A 293 -12.00 2.91 -11.29
N GLN A 294 -11.16 2.37 -12.19
CA GLN A 294 -9.71 2.37 -12.01
C GLN A 294 -9.09 3.76 -12.18
N LEU A 295 -9.63 4.63 -13.03
CA LEU A 295 -9.20 6.03 -13.11
C LEU A 295 -9.46 6.78 -11.79
N LEU A 296 -10.55 6.48 -11.09
CA LEU A 296 -10.84 7.05 -9.77
C LEU A 296 -9.81 6.63 -8.70
N HIS A 297 -8.97 5.60 -8.95
CA HIS A 297 -7.89 5.21 -8.04
C HIS A 297 -6.93 6.36 -7.75
N GLY A 298 -6.62 7.18 -8.75
CA GLY A 298 -5.76 8.34 -8.58
C GLY A 298 -6.29 9.31 -7.50
N LEU A 299 -7.59 9.51 -7.41
CA LEU A 299 -8.22 10.33 -6.37
C LEU A 299 -8.27 9.58 -5.02
N THR A 300 -8.77 8.33 -5.04
CA THR A 300 -9.04 7.57 -3.81
C THR A 300 -7.78 7.09 -3.10
N PHE A 301 -6.64 7.05 -3.80
CA PHE A 301 -5.34 6.73 -3.21
C PHE A 301 -4.37 7.91 -3.34
N GLY A 302 -4.06 8.38 -4.54
CA GLY A 302 -3.03 9.40 -4.77
C GLY A 302 -3.34 10.75 -4.10
N ALA A 303 -4.47 11.39 -4.49
CA ALA A 303 -4.86 12.69 -3.92
C ALA A 303 -5.18 12.58 -2.43
N TYR A 304 -5.91 11.53 -2.03
CA TYR A 304 -6.23 11.27 -0.63
C TYR A 304 -4.97 11.16 0.22
N HIS A 305 -3.98 10.35 -0.19
CA HIS A 305 -2.74 10.16 0.56
C HIS A 305 -1.96 11.47 0.69
N ALA A 306 -1.76 12.18 -0.43
CA ALA A 306 -1.04 13.45 -0.43
C ALA A 306 -1.71 14.51 0.46
N ALA A 307 -3.04 14.64 0.40
CA ALA A 307 -3.78 15.59 1.23
C ALA A 307 -3.73 15.21 2.72
N SER A 308 -3.88 13.91 3.04
CA SER A 308 -3.81 13.41 4.43
C SER A 308 -2.43 13.63 5.04
N VAL A 309 -1.36 13.29 4.32
CA VAL A 309 0.02 13.53 4.76
C VAL A 309 0.26 15.02 4.99
N THR A 310 -0.21 15.88 4.09
CA THR A 310 -0.08 17.33 4.23
C THR A 310 -0.81 17.85 5.46
N ALA A 311 -2.02 17.37 5.75
CA ALA A 311 -2.76 17.74 6.95
C ALA A 311 -2.04 17.28 8.24
N ILE A 312 -1.54 16.04 8.27
CA ILE A 312 -0.75 15.51 9.39
C ILE A 312 0.50 16.39 9.61
N HIS A 313 1.22 16.76 8.58
CA HIS A 313 2.39 17.63 8.69
C HIS A 313 2.08 19.04 9.21
N ARG A 314 0.87 19.58 8.94
CA ARG A 314 0.45 20.87 9.48
C ARG A 314 0.16 20.84 10.99
N TRP A 315 -0.37 19.72 11.48
CA TRP A 315 -0.72 19.59 12.90
C TRP A 315 0.43 19.05 13.77
N PHE A 316 1.23 18.13 13.21
CA PHE A 316 2.39 17.56 13.88
C PHE A 316 3.66 18.24 13.37
N GLN A 317 4.04 19.35 13.98
CA GLN A 317 5.21 20.14 13.56
C GLN A 317 6.48 19.77 14.33
N GLY A 318 7.64 20.12 13.81
CA GLY A 318 8.93 19.97 14.47
C GLY A 318 9.22 18.52 14.86
N VAL A 319 9.53 18.30 16.13
CA VAL A 319 9.88 16.98 16.69
C VAL A 319 8.73 15.96 16.66
N HIS A 320 7.48 16.41 16.52
CA HIS A 320 6.30 15.54 16.47
C HIS A 320 5.97 15.02 15.06
N GLN A 321 6.60 15.54 14.01
CA GLN A 321 6.27 15.25 12.61
C GLN A 321 6.39 13.75 12.28
N VAL A 322 7.49 13.12 12.68
CA VAL A 322 7.73 11.68 12.45
C VAL A 322 6.72 10.83 13.20
N ARG A 323 6.37 11.20 14.44
CA ARG A 323 5.33 10.48 15.22
C ARG A 323 3.95 10.62 14.59
N GLY A 324 3.58 11.83 14.16
CA GLY A 324 2.30 12.06 13.48
C GLY A 324 2.16 11.19 12.22
N GLN A 325 3.22 11.10 11.42
CA GLN A 325 3.26 10.24 10.24
C GLN A 325 3.15 8.76 10.62
N ALA A 326 3.86 8.31 11.64
CA ALA A 326 3.80 6.93 12.12
C ALA A 326 2.38 6.56 12.62
N ILE A 327 1.73 7.45 13.37
CA ILE A 327 0.34 7.27 13.83
C ILE A 327 -0.61 7.16 12.63
N TYR A 328 -0.50 8.07 11.66
CA TYR A 328 -1.30 8.03 10.43
C TYR A 328 -1.16 6.69 9.70
N LEU A 329 0.08 6.22 9.48
CA LEU A 329 0.34 4.95 8.80
C LEU A 329 -0.20 3.75 9.60
N SER A 330 -0.03 3.76 10.93
CA SER A 330 -0.50 2.68 11.80
C SER A 330 -2.02 2.61 11.86
N VAL A 331 -2.70 3.75 11.99
CA VAL A 331 -4.17 3.81 12.04
C VAL A 331 -4.77 3.50 10.68
N SER A 332 -4.27 4.11 9.61
CA SER A 332 -4.81 3.97 8.26
C SER A 332 -4.43 2.59 7.69
N PHE A 333 -3.20 2.43 7.22
CA PHE A 333 -2.76 1.23 6.50
C PHE A 333 -2.55 0.01 7.42
N GLY A 334 -2.23 0.23 8.69
CA GLY A 334 -2.14 -0.84 9.70
C GLY A 334 -3.54 -1.32 10.10
N ALA A 335 -4.18 -0.62 11.03
CA ALA A 335 -5.46 -1.05 11.60
C ALA A 335 -6.60 -1.05 10.58
N GLY A 336 -6.75 0.03 9.77
CA GLY A 336 -7.78 0.12 8.74
C GLY A 336 -7.62 -0.94 7.65
N GLY A 337 -6.39 -1.12 7.14
CA GLY A 337 -6.09 -2.14 6.12
C GLY A 337 -6.27 -3.57 6.62
N MET A 338 -5.83 -3.86 7.86
CA MET A 338 -6.03 -5.15 8.51
C MET A 338 -7.53 -5.47 8.66
N SER A 339 -8.29 -4.56 9.27
CA SER A 339 -9.72 -4.73 9.47
C SER A 339 -10.46 -4.85 8.14
N GLY A 340 -10.09 -4.02 7.14
CA GLY A 340 -10.68 -4.04 5.82
C GLY A 340 -10.52 -5.38 5.12
N SER A 341 -9.29 -5.93 5.08
CA SER A 341 -9.05 -7.23 4.45
C SER A 341 -9.76 -8.38 5.17
N ALA A 342 -9.70 -8.42 6.50
CA ALA A 342 -10.34 -9.48 7.29
C ALA A 342 -11.87 -9.43 7.16
N LEU A 343 -12.49 -8.26 7.32
CA LEU A 343 -13.94 -8.10 7.21
C LEU A 343 -14.43 -8.34 5.77
N SER A 344 -13.60 -8.04 4.76
CA SER A 344 -13.96 -8.33 3.37
C SER A 344 -14.10 -9.82 3.11
N GLY A 345 -13.26 -10.65 3.72
CA GLY A 345 -13.39 -12.11 3.61
C GLY A 345 -14.71 -12.63 4.18
N LEU A 346 -15.08 -12.14 5.37
CA LEU A 346 -16.38 -12.48 5.99
C LEU A 346 -17.55 -11.98 5.16
N GLY A 347 -17.47 -10.74 4.64
CA GLY A 347 -18.49 -10.17 3.77
C GLY A 347 -18.65 -10.93 2.47
N TRP A 348 -17.53 -11.37 1.86
CA TRP A 348 -17.52 -12.13 0.61
C TRP A 348 -18.35 -13.42 0.69
N GLU A 349 -18.22 -14.16 1.81
CA GLU A 349 -18.99 -15.37 2.05
C GLU A 349 -20.42 -15.09 2.53
N GLY A 350 -20.59 -14.10 3.42
CA GLY A 350 -21.86 -13.87 4.09
C GLY A 350 -22.91 -13.11 3.29
N ILE A 351 -22.48 -12.07 2.54
CA ILE A 351 -23.40 -11.18 1.81
C ILE A 351 -23.04 -11.10 0.31
N GLY A 352 -21.96 -11.72 -0.11
CA GLY A 352 -21.50 -11.76 -1.50
C GLY A 352 -20.65 -10.56 -1.93
N PRO A 353 -19.94 -10.69 -3.09
CA PRO A 353 -18.98 -9.72 -3.58
C PRO A 353 -19.53 -8.29 -3.74
N ALA A 354 -20.63 -8.13 -4.48
CA ALA A 354 -21.22 -6.81 -4.76
C ALA A 354 -21.62 -6.06 -3.49
N TRP A 355 -22.23 -6.76 -2.53
CA TRP A 355 -22.58 -6.17 -1.24
C TRP A 355 -21.38 -5.89 -0.36
N THR A 356 -20.30 -6.66 -0.47
CA THR A 356 -19.02 -6.36 0.22
C THR A 356 -18.42 -5.06 -0.31
N PHE A 357 -18.43 -4.81 -1.62
CA PHE A 357 -18.05 -3.51 -2.18
C PHE A 357 -19.02 -2.39 -1.78
N SER A 358 -20.32 -2.67 -1.64
CA SER A 358 -21.30 -1.70 -1.12
C SER A 358 -21.01 -1.33 0.34
N ALA A 359 -20.63 -2.30 1.17
CA ALA A 359 -20.20 -2.04 2.55
C ALA A 359 -18.91 -1.18 2.58
N ALA A 360 -17.98 -1.41 1.66
CA ALA A 360 -16.80 -0.55 1.49
C ALA A 360 -17.20 0.88 1.08
N ALA A 361 -18.13 1.04 0.15
CA ALA A 361 -18.68 2.35 -0.21
C ALA A 361 -19.36 3.04 0.99
N PHE A 362 -20.06 2.30 1.81
CA PHE A 362 -20.68 2.82 3.05
C PHE A 362 -19.61 3.27 4.06
N ALA A 363 -18.54 2.52 4.25
CA ALA A 363 -17.41 2.94 5.10
C ALA A 363 -16.78 4.24 4.59
N ALA A 364 -16.59 4.37 3.27
CA ALA A 364 -16.11 5.61 2.67
C ALA A 364 -17.10 6.78 2.88
N LEU A 365 -18.41 6.53 2.80
CA LEU A 365 -19.45 7.53 3.08
C LEU A 365 -19.42 8.00 4.53
N LEU A 366 -19.23 7.09 5.48
CA LEU A 366 -19.04 7.45 6.90
C LEU A 366 -17.81 8.31 7.11
N GLY A 367 -16.69 7.99 6.45
CA GLY A 367 -15.48 8.82 6.45
C GLY A 367 -15.73 10.21 5.87
N CYS A 368 -16.47 10.28 4.77
CA CYS A 368 -16.90 11.55 4.16
C CYS A 368 -17.74 12.39 5.15
N ALA A 369 -18.74 11.79 5.77
CA ALA A 369 -19.60 12.46 6.76
C ALA A 369 -18.78 12.97 7.96
N LEU A 370 -17.86 12.16 8.48
CA LEU A 370 -16.98 12.52 9.60
C LEU A 370 -16.13 13.75 9.25
N LEU A 371 -15.54 13.78 8.06
CA LEU A 371 -14.76 14.93 7.58
C LEU A 371 -15.65 16.16 7.38
N TYR A 372 -16.83 16.01 6.75
CA TYR A 372 -17.75 17.12 6.51
C TYR A 372 -18.18 17.83 7.79
N TRP A 373 -18.45 17.07 8.85
CA TRP A 373 -18.90 17.65 10.11
C TRP A 373 -17.78 18.26 10.95
N ARG A 374 -16.55 17.75 10.85
CA ARG A 374 -15.44 18.15 11.72
C ARG A 374 -14.37 19.02 11.04
N LEU A 375 -14.18 18.87 9.72
CA LEU A 375 -13.23 19.63 8.94
C LEU A 375 -13.96 20.67 8.07
N ARG A 376 -14.38 21.79 8.68
CA ARG A 376 -14.94 22.89 7.89
C ARG A 376 -13.87 23.50 6.97
N PRO A 377 -14.24 23.97 5.73
CA PRO A 377 -13.29 24.47 4.72
C PRO A 377 -12.31 25.57 5.19
N ALA A 378 -12.66 26.30 6.24
CA ALA A 378 -11.86 27.39 6.78
C ALA A 378 -10.76 27.00 7.77
N ARG A 379 -10.59 25.72 8.12
CA ARG A 379 -9.73 25.27 9.24
C ARG A 379 -8.51 24.42 8.84
N ILE A 380 -8.31 24.10 7.56
CA ILE A 380 -7.13 23.35 7.10
C ILE A 380 -6.53 24.00 5.85
#